data_13ff27a134539d57484c72f459b150cb
#
_entry.id   13ff27a134539d57484c72f459b150cb
#
_cell.length_a   1.000
_cell.length_b   1.000
_cell.length_c   1.000
_cell.angle_alpha   90.00
_cell.angle_beta   90.00
_cell.angle_gamma   90.00
#
_symmetry.space_group_name_H-M   'P 1'
#
loop_
_entity.id
_entity.type
_entity.pdbx_description
1 polymer ?
#
loop_
_entity_poly.entity_id
_entity_poly.type
_entity_poly.pdbx_seq_one_letter_code
_entity_poly.pdbx_strand_id
1 'polypeptide(L)'
;NSTNQQSYTVRNQLNYGKLLDREGDHALNVALGHEVRGNSYIGQSGVEYGYMPNRGKSVDYNYSQQANKYYVLSIYKDCNYRETANVPAYNDRHSTTLTDQIENYMSFYATLGYSYASKYTLSFSFRQDASNKFGQNTNNRFNPVLSAGIRWNVSEENFMRRFGWLSNLTLKASYGTQGKAPDISPNLIANFNIAPDILTGEQYLSIKNLPNKDLKWEKTRSFNGGIEL
;
A
#
# COMPACT_ATOMS: atom_id res chain seq x y z
N ASN A 1 16.35 -0.72 -15.73
CA ASN A 1 15.04 -0.67 -15.06
C ASN A 1 14.26 0.55 -15.53
N SER A 2 13.05 0.35 -15.99
CA SER A 2 12.12 1.41 -16.34
C SER A 2 10.81 1.16 -15.64
N THR A 3 10.28 2.17 -14.97
CA THR A 3 8.97 2.10 -14.31
C THR A 3 8.18 3.34 -14.68
N ASN A 4 6.98 3.13 -15.17
CA ASN A 4 6.01 4.19 -15.43
C ASN A 4 4.86 4.04 -14.42
N GLN A 5 4.64 5.08 -13.63
CA GLN A 5 3.53 5.13 -12.69
C GLN A 5 2.60 6.27 -13.09
N GLN A 6 1.34 5.94 -13.22
CA GLN A 6 0.27 6.92 -13.44
C GLN A 6 -0.73 6.84 -12.30
N SER A 7 -1.10 7.98 -11.76
CA SER A 7 -2.11 8.07 -10.70
C SER A 7 -3.09 9.18 -10.99
N TYR A 8 -4.35 8.94 -10.65
CA TYR A 8 -5.38 9.97 -10.68
C TYR A 8 -6.21 9.90 -9.41
N THR A 9 -6.71 11.05 -8.99
CA THR A 9 -7.64 11.16 -7.87
C THR A 9 -8.72 12.15 -8.23
N VAL A 10 -9.96 11.71 -8.10
CA VAL A 10 -11.15 12.55 -8.24
C VAL A 10 -11.86 12.57 -6.91
N ARG A 11 -12.04 13.76 -6.33
CA ARG A 11 -12.71 13.95 -5.05
C ARG A 11 -13.80 15.02 -5.19
N ASN A 12 -14.98 14.71 -4.69
CA ASN A 12 -16.05 15.67 -4.53
C ASN A 12 -16.48 15.70 -3.06
N GLN A 13 -16.68 16.90 -2.54
CA GLN A 13 -17.03 17.12 -1.15
C GLN A 13 -18.01 18.26 -1.02
N LEU A 14 -19.05 18.03 -0.22
CA LEU A 14 -20.01 19.03 0.21
C LEU A 14 -19.75 19.37 1.68
N ASN A 15 -19.58 20.66 1.96
CA ASN A 15 -19.40 21.16 3.32
C ASN A 15 -20.63 21.99 3.71
N TYR A 16 -21.11 21.73 4.90
CA TYR A 16 -22.21 22.50 5.50
C TYR A 16 -21.80 22.92 6.90
N GLY A 17 -21.84 24.21 7.16
CA GLY A 17 -21.58 24.80 8.48
C GLY A 17 -22.72 25.72 8.88
N LYS A 18 -23.18 25.61 10.11
CA LYS A 18 -24.28 26.43 10.64
C LYS A 18 -24.10 26.67 12.13
N LEU A 19 -24.33 27.92 12.54
CA LEU A 19 -24.64 28.25 13.92
C LEU A 19 -26.14 27.96 14.15
N LEU A 20 -26.43 27.15 15.16
CA LEU A 20 -27.81 26.67 15.41
C LEU A 20 -28.63 27.66 16.25
N ASP A 21 -27.93 28.56 16.94
CA ASP A 21 -28.53 29.59 17.78
C ASP A 21 -28.04 31.00 17.38
N ARG A 22 -28.70 32.04 17.91
CA ARG A 22 -28.36 33.44 17.66
C ARG A 22 -27.14 33.92 18.46
N GLU A 23 -26.85 33.28 19.58
CA GLU A 23 -25.73 33.61 20.47
C GLU A 23 -24.42 33.01 19.96
N GLY A 24 -24.51 32.03 19.02
CA GLY A 24 -23.34 31.39 18.44
C GLY A 24 -22.73 30.28 19.29
N ASP A 25 -23.44 29.91 20.35
CA ASP A 25 -22.97 28.88 21.28
C ASP A 25 -22.94 27.47 20.66
N HIS A 26 -23.87 27.22 19.71
CA HIS A 26 -24.01 25.93 19.06
C HIS A 26 -23.54 25.99 17.62
N ALA A 27 -22.40 25.40 17.31
CA ALA A 27 -21.89 25.32 15.94
C ALA A 27 -21.86 23.87 15.44
N LEU A 28 -22.41 23.66 14.25
CA LEU A 28 -22.45 22.37 13.57
C LEU A 28 -21.69 22.48 12.25
N ASN A 29 -20.78 21.54 12.02
CA ASN A 29 -20.07 21.39 10.77
C ASN A 29 -20.23 19.95 10.27
N VAL A 30 -20.66 19.80 9.02
CA VAL A 30 -20.83 18.49 8.37
C VAL A 30 -20.08 18.52 7.04
N ALA A 31 -19.33 17.48 6.76
CA ALA A 31 -18.78 17.26 5.43
C ALA A 31 -19.14 15.86 4.93
N LEU A 32 -19.57 15.78 3.70
CA LEU A 32 -19.89 14.54 3.00
C LEU A 32 -19.09 14.50 1.70
N GLY A 33 -18.50 13.38 1.38
CA GLY A 33 -17.76 13.30 0.15
C GLY A 33 -17.53 11.89 -0.35
N HIS A 34 -17.06 11.83 -1.59
CA HIS A 34 -16.54 10.62 -2.19
C HIS A 34 -15.23 10.88 -2.91
N GLU A 35 -14.43 9.86 -3.00
CA GLU A 35 -13.14 9.87 -3.65
C GLU A 35 -12.96 8.61 -4.49
N VAL A 36 -12.48 8.77 -5.71
CA VAL A 36 -12.04 7.68 -6.58
C VAL A 36 -10.57 7.91 -6.89
N ARG A 37 -9.75 6.89 -6.66
CA ARG A 37 -8.32 6.93 -6.94
C ARG A 37 -7.91 5.70 -7.72
N GLY A 38 -7.16 5.88 -8.80
CA GLY A 38 -6.53 4.80 -9.56
C GLY A 38 -5.03 4.99 -9.62
N ASN A 39 -4.29 3.90 -9.49
CA ASN A 39 -2.86 3.83 -9.71
C ASN A 39 -2.58 2.72 -10.70
N SER A 40 -1.77 3.00 -11.71
CA SER A 40 -1.26 2.03 -12.67
C SER A 40 0.26 2.03 -12.61
N TYR A 41 0.84 0.85 -12.49
CA TYR A 41 2.28 0.63 -12.47
C TYR A 41 2.63 -0.30 -13.63
N ILE A 42 3.39 0.20 -14.59
CA ILE A 42 3.94 -0.60 -15.66
C ILE A 42 5.46 -0.51 -15.57
N GLY A 43 6.10 -1.64 -15.37
CA GLY A 43 7.53 -1.69 -15.15
C GLY A 43 8.20 -2.82 -15.89
N GLN A 44 9.44 -2.58 -16.29
CA GLN A 44 10.35 -3.59 -16.79
C GLN A 44 11.66 -3.48 -16.03
N SER A 45 12.08 -4.57 -15.42
CA SER A 45 13.39 -4.68 -14.81
C SER A 45 14.10 -5.89 -15.38
N GLY A 46 15.40 -5.75 -15.60
CA GLY A 46 16.23 -6.82 -16.11
C GLY A 46 17.68 -6.60 -15.71
N VAL A 47 18.44 -7.70 -15.71
CA VAL A 47 19.89 -7.69 -15.48
C VAL A 47 20.55 -8.20 -16.75
N GLU A 48 21.41 -7.38 -17.33
CA GLU A 48 22.30 -7.77 -18.42
C GLU A 48 23.74 -7.78 -17.92
N TYR A 49 24.44 -8.87 -18.16
CA TYR A 49 25.85 -9.00 -17.85
C TYR A 49 26.71 -8.67 -19.04
N GLY A 50 27.92 -8.20 -18.78
CA GLY A 50 28.88 -7.90 -19.84
C GLY A 50 28.64 -6.60 -20.60
N TYR A 51 27.92 -5.65 -19.98
CA TYR A 51 27.74 -4.32 -20.55
C TYR A 51 29.08 -3.58 -20.62
N MET A 52 29.41 -3.10 -21.81
CA MET A 52 30.62 -2.31 -22.06
C MET A 52 30.22 -0.86 -22.32
N PRO A 53 30.37 0.05 -21.32
CA PRO A 53 29.93 1.44 -21.44
C PRO A 53 30.59 2.18 -22.64
N ASN A 54 31.86 1.91 -22.89
CA ASN A 54 32.61 2.56 -23.97
C ASN A 54 32.14 2.19 -25.39
N ARG A 55 31.35 1.14 -25.53
CA ARG A 55 30.83 0.65 -26.80
C ARG A 55 29.31 0.75 -26.89
N GLY A 56 28.64 1.05 -25.80
CA GLY A 56 27.17 1.10 -25.74
C GLY A 56 26.49 -0.23 -26.06
N LYS A 57 27.20 -1.35 -25.87
CA LYS A 57 26.72 -2.70 -26.21
C LYS A 57 26.87 -3.62 -25.01
N SER A 58 25.92 -4.50 -24.84
CA SER A 58 26.06 -5.72 -24.05
C SER A 58 26.67 -6.82 -24.95
N VAL A 59 27.44 -7.70 -24.36
CA VAL A 59 27.87 -8.91 -25.04
C VAL A 59 26.71 -9.88 -25.05
N ASP A 60 26.12 -10.07 -26.22
CA ASP A 60 25.10 -11.11 -26.40
C ASP A 60 25.82 -12.46 -26.42
N TYR A 61 25.86 -13.12 -25.26
CA TYR A 61 26.31 -14.49 -25.18
C TYR A 61 25.19 -15.40 -25.65
N ASN A 62 25.11 -15.62 -26.96
CA ASN A 62 24.29 -16.67 -27.53
C ASN A 62 24.83 -18.03 -27.08
N TYR A 63 24.48 -18.42 -25.87
CA TYR A 63 24.74 -19.78 -25.40
C TYR A 63 23.67 -20.70 -25.93
N SER A 64 23.86 -21.15 -27.17
CA SER A 64 23.19 -22.35 -27.65
C SER A 64 23.46 -23.48 -26.66
N GLN A 65 22.43 -24.04 -26.13
CA GLN A 65 22.20 -25.33 -25.43
C GLN A 65 23.35 -26.25 -24.97
N GLN A 66 24.60 -25.87 -25.08
CA GLN A 66 25.75 -26.61 -24.55
C GLN A 66 26.23 -26.00 -23.20
N ALA A 67 25.32 -25.68 -22.36
CA ALA A 67 25.47 -24.78 -21.23
C ALA A 67 26.28 -25.31 -20.04
N ASN A 68 26.96 -26.43 -20.13
CA ASN A 68 27.68 -26.96 -18.99
C ASN A 68 29.20 -27.13 -19.18
N LYS A 69 29.78 -26.58 -20.25
CA LYS A 69 31.23 -26.61 -20.43
C LYS A 69 31.74 -25.24 -20.82
N TYR A 70 32.08 -24.42 -19.86
CA TYR A 70 32.95 -23.28 -20.12
C TYR A 70 34.38 -23.76 -20.24
N TYR A 71 34.89 -23.67 -21.43
CA TYR A 71 36.34 -23.71 -21.61
C TYR A 71 36.86 -22.31 -21.29
N VAL A 72 37.48 -22.14 -20.12
CA VAL A 72 38.40 -21.02 -19.96
C VAL A 72 39.51 -21.30 -20.99
N LEU A 73 39.54 -20.52 -22.06
CA LEU A 73 40.67 -20.46 -22.96
C LEU A 73 41.83 -19.97 -22.09
N SER A 74 42.58 -20.90 -21.52
CA SER A 74 43.83 -20.59 -20.89
C SER A 74 44.73 -20.10 -21.97
N ILE A 75 45.29 -18.91 -21.80
CA ILE A 75 46.27 -18.31 -22.67
C ILE A 75 47.57 -19.14 -22.64
N TYR A 76 47.66 -20.10 -21.75
CA TYR A 76 48.77 -21.04 -21.58
C TYR A 76 48.34 -22.42 -22.09
N LYS A 77 48.94 -22.77 -23.21
CA LYS A 77 48.74 -24.00 -23.98
C LYS A 77 48.99 -25.31 -23.20
N ASP A 78 49.53 -25.25 -22.01
CA ASP A 78 50.03 -26.41 -21.26
C ASP A 78 49.35 -26.67 -19.93
N CYS A 79 48.30 -25.96 -19.57
CA CYS A 79 47.56 -26.22 -18.32
C CYS A 79 46.32 -27.08 -18.58
N ASN A 80 46.42 -28.36 -18.28
CA ASN A 80 45.31 -29.31 -18.19
C ASN A 80 44.39 -29.01 -16.96
N TYR A 81 44.16 -27.76 -16.64
CA TYR A 81 43.32 -27.37 -15.52
C TYR A 81 41.89 -27.17 -16.04
N ARG A 82 41.02 -28.15 -15.79
CA ARG A 82 39.56 -27.99 -15.93
C ARG A 82 39.02 -27.37 -14.66
N GLU A 83 38.95 -26.10 -14.59
CA GLU A 83 38.11 -25.42 -13.59
C GLU A 83 36.68 -25.38 -14.14
N THR A 84 35.81 -26.24 -13.61
CA THR A 84 34.38 -26.07 -13.77
C THR A 84 33.92 -24.94 -12.86
N ALA A 85 34.04 -23.70 -13.34
CA ALA A 85 33.40 -22.58 -12.65
C ALA A 85 31.90 -22.84 -12.64
N ASN A 86 31.31 -22.86 -11.46
CA ASN A 86 29.86 -22.80 -11.29
C ASN A 86 29.39 -21.47 -11.83
N VAL A 87 29.15 -21.40 -13.11
CA VAL A 87 28.55 -20.21 -13.72
C VAL A 87 27.07 -20.28 -13.49
N PRO A 88 26.42 -19.22 -12.95
CA PRO A 88 24.98 -19.17 -12.77
C PRO A 88 24.26 -19.65 -14.02
N ALA A 89 23.21 -20.40 -13.84
CA ALA A 89 22.41 -20.92 -14.96
C ALA A 89 22.00 -19.77 -15.88
N TYR A 90 21.88 -20.03 -17.17
CA TYR A 90 21.49 -19.04 -18.20
C TYR A 90 20.28 -18.20 -17.81
N ASN A 91 19.31 -18.81 -17.12
CA ASN A 91 18.08 -18.15 -16.66
C ASN A 91 18.33 -17.05 -15.63
N ASP A 92 19.44 -17.09 -14.89
CA ASP A 92 19.80 -16.06 -13.90
C ASP A 92 20.48 -14.85 -14.54
N ARG A 93 20.93 -14.97 -15.79
CA ARG A 93 21.71 -13.93 -16.47
C ARG A 93 20.88 -12.96 -17.30
N HIS A 94 19.71 -13.38 -17.71
CA HIS A 94 18.77 -12.58 -18.52
C HIS A 94 17.37 -12.69 -17.92
N SER A 95 17.20 -12.34 -16.65
CA SER A 95 15.89 -12.29 -16.06
C SER A 95 15.26 -10.93 -16.35
N THR A 96 14.24 -10.90 -17.19
CA THR A 96 13.40 -9.73 -17.38
C THR A 96 12.10 -9.96 -16.58
N THR A 97 11.84 -9.07 -15.66
CA THR A 97 10.57 -9.04 -14.92
C THR A 97 9.72 -7.93 -15.48
N LEU A 98 8.53 -8.28 -15.91
CA LEU A 98 7.49 -7.34 -16.32
C LEU A 98 6.51 -7.18 -15.17
N THR A 99 6.20 -5.95 -14.82
CA THR A 99 5.20 -5.60 -13.83
C THR A 99 4.10 -4.82 -14.52
N ASP A 100 2.87 -5.30 -14.40
CA ASP A 100 1.67 -4.59 -14.81
C ASP A 100 0.64 -4.74 -13.68
N GLN A 101 0.43 -3.64 -12.96
CA GLN A 101 -0.40 -3.63 -11.77
C GLN A 101 -1.35 -2.44 -11.80
N ILE A 102 -2.63 -2.72 -11.59
CA ILE A 102 -3.69 -1.71 -11.53
C ILE A 102 -4.36 -1.78 -10.16
N GLU A 103 -4.34 -0.66 -9.44
CA GLU A 103 -4.96 -0.50 -8.14
C GLU A 103 -6.04 0.57 -8.21
N ASN A 104 -7.27 0.19 -7.93
CA ASN A 104 -8.40 1.11 -7.86
C ASN A 104 -8.99 1.14 -6.46
N TYR A 105 -9.26 2.34 -5.99
CA TYR A 105 -9.88 2.60 -4.70
C TYR A 105 -11.08 3.52 -4.87
N MET A 106 -12.13 3.24 -4.15
CA MET A 106 -13.30 4.10 -4.02
C MET A 106 -13.63 4.26 -2.54
N SER A 107 -13.90 5.51 -2.15
CA SER A 107 -14.17 5.84 -0.75
C SER A 107 -15.36 6.76 -0.64
N PHE A 108 -16.21 6.52 0.35
CA PHE A 108 -17.23 7.44 0.81
C PHE A 108 -16.90 7.85 2.23
N TYR A 109 -17.05 9.14 2.55
CA TYR A 109 -16.80 9.63 3.89
C TYR A 109 -17.78 10.69 4.32
N ALA A 110 -17.97 10.73 5.63
CA ALA A 110 -18.77 11.71 6.32
C ALA A 110 -18.03 12.16 7.58
N THR A 111 -18.02 13.45 7.84
CA THR A 111 -17.51 14.01 9.09
C THR A 111 -18.55 14.91 9.72
N LEU A 112 -18.63 14.87 11.05
CA LEU A 112 -19.50 15.70 11.83
C LEU A 112 -18.68 16.31 12.96
N GLY A 113 -18.71 17.63 13.08
CA GLY A 113 -18.14 18.38 14.18
C GLY A 113 -19.25 19.21 14.83
N TYR A 114 -19.38 19.10 16.13
CA TYR A 114 -20.30 19.90 16.92
C TYR A 114 -19.55 20.55 18.07
N SER A 115 -19.71 21.86 18.23
CA SER A 115 -19.16 22.58 19.36
C SER A 115 -20.24 23.34 20.12
N TYR A 116 -20.11 23.32 21.43
CA TYR A 116 -20.99 24.03 22.35
C TYR A 116 -20.21 25.00 23.20
N ALA A 117 -20.61 26.29 23.15
CA ALA A 117 -20.07 27.39 23.95
C ALA A 117 -18.53 27.48 23.92
N SER A 118 -17.87 27.01 22.84
CA SER A 118 -16.42 26.86 22.73
C SER A 118 -15.78 25.98 23.83
N LYS A 119 -16.58 25.40 24.72
CA LYS A 119 -16.15 24.55 25.84
C LYS A 119 -16.03 23.08 25.43
N TYR A 120 -17.03 22.57 24.73
CA TYR A 120 -17.14 21.18 24.36
C TYR A 120 -17.10 21.06 22.84
N THR A 121 -16.27 20.16 22.33
CA THR A 121 -16.28 19.83 20.91
C THR A 121 -16.38 18.31 20.75
N LEU A 122 -17.37 17.86 20.02
CA LEU A 122 -17.54 16.47 19.62
C LEU A 122 -17.17 16.36 18.13
N SER A 123 -16.39 15.37 17.79
CA SER A 123 -16.03 15.04 16.42
C SER A 123 -16.38 13.59 16.11
N PHE A 124 -16.97 13.37 14.97
CA PHE A 124 -17.26 12.03 14.47
C PHE A 124 -16.84 11.95 13.01
N SER A 125 -16.22 10.85 12.64
CA SER A 125 -15.81 10.60 11.26
C SER A 125 -16.15 9.15 10.89
N PHE A 126 -16.73 9.00 9.73
CA PHE A 126 -17.01 7.74 9.08
C PHE A 126 -16.36 7.74 7.70
N ARG A 127 -15.66 6.66 7.37
CA ARG A 127 -15.14 6.42 6.02
C ARG A 127 -15.35 4.96 5.65
N GLN A 128 -15.78 4.72 4.44
CA GLN A 128 -15.90 3.39 3.87
C GLN A 128 -15.05 3.31 2.61
N ASP A 129 -14.03 2.48 2.68
CA ASP A 129 -13.09 2.27 1.58
C ASP A 129 -13.38 0.95 0.89
N ALA A 130 -13.25 0.95 -0.44
CA ALA A 130 -13.30 -0.24 -1.28
C ALA A 130 -12.07 -0.29 -2.18
N SER A 131 -11.58 -1.51 -2.46
CA SER A 131 -10.43 -1.72 -3.33
C SER A 131 -10.60 -2.96 -4.21
N ASN A 132 -10.00 -2.94 -5.40
CA ASN A 132 -9.92 -4.11 -6.29
C ASN A 132 -8.88 -5.16 -5.85
N LYS A 133 -8.09 -4.89 -4.80
CA LYS A 133 -7.10 -5.82 -4.25
C LYS A 133 -7.71 -7.05 -3.56
N PHE A 134 -9.00 -7.02 -3.27
CA PHE A 134 -9.68 -8.12 -2.59
C PHE A 134 -10.36 -9.06 -3.60
N GLY A 135 -10.46 -10.34 -3.21
CA GLY A 135 -11.01 -11.40 -4.03
C GLY A 135 -12.51 -11.27 -4.34
N GLN A 136 -13.11 -12.37 -4.74
CA GLN A 136 -14.51 -12.40 -5.23
C GLN A 136 -15.55 -12.10 -4.15
N ASN A 137 -15.20 -12.26 -2.86
CA ASN A 137 -16.14 -11.99 -1.78
C ASN A 137 -16.34 -10.49 -1.58
N THR A 138 -17.48 -9.98 -2.04
CA THR A 138 -17.81 -8.56 -2.06
C THR A 138 -17.78 -7.93 -0.67
N ASN A 139 -18.18 -8.67 0.37
CA ASN A 139 -18.22 -8.17 1.74
C ASN A 139 -16.83 -7.80 2.28
N ASN A 140 -15.79 -8.45 1.82
CA ASN A 140 -14.43 -8.20 2.26
C ASN A 140 -13.76 -7.02 1.55
N ARG A 141 -14.37 -6.51 0.46
CA ARG A 141 -13.86 -5.35 -0.28
C ARG A 141 -14.05 -4.04 0.47
N PHE A 142 -15.06 -3.98 1.35
CA PHE A 142 -15.43 -2.78 2.07
C PHE A 142 -14.80 -2.77 3.46
N ASN A 143 -14.21 -1.65 3.81
CA ASN A 143 -13.65 -1.43 5.14
C ASN A 143 -14.26 -0.19 5.77
N PRO A 144 -15.21 -0.34 6.70
CA PRO A 144 -15.70 0.78 7.48
C PRO A 144 -14.68 1.20 8.52
N VAL A 145 -14.29 2.46 8.47
CA VAL A 145 -13.42 3.15 9.41
C VAL A 145 -14.26 4.17 10.17
N LEU A 146 -14.19 4.13 11.47
CA LEU A 146 -14.93 5.01 12.37
C LEU A 146 -13.95 5.70 13.30
N SER A 147 -14.16 6.99 13.56
CA SER A 147 -13.52 7.66 14.67
C SER A 147 -14.49 8.60 15.38
N ALA A 148 -14.33 8.69 16.69
CA ALA A 148 -15.04 9.62 17.54
C ALA A 148 -14.05 10.30 18.48
N GLY A 149 -14.23 11.59 18.71
CA GLY A 149 -13.38 12.38 19.60
C GLY A 149 -14.19 13.38 20.38
N ILE A 150 -13.70 13.67 21.60
CA ILE A 150 -14.21 14.71 22.47
C ILE A 150 -13.06 15.60 22.90
N ARG A 151 -13.31 16.89 22.91
CA ARG A 151 -12.45 17.93 23.47
C ARG A 151 -13.24 18.74 24.47
N TRP A 152 -12.67 18.93 25.67
CA TRP A 152 -13.21 19.77 26.71
C TRP A 152 -12.21 20.87 27.09
N ASN A 153 -12.57 22.10 26.82
CA ASN A 153 -11.79 23.27 27.22
C ASN A 153 -12.16 23.62 28.66
N VAL A 154 -11.46 23.05 29.60
CA VAL A 154 -11.76 23.20 31.04
C VAL A 154 -11.53 24.65 31.51
N SER A 155 -10.54 25.34 30.88
CA SER A 155 -10.25 26.77 31.19
C SER A 155 -11.43 27.72 30.92
N GLU A 156 -12.33 27.36 30.00
CA GLU A 156 -13.52 28.16 29.69
C GLU A 156 -14.66 27.97 30.71
N GLU A 157 -14.49 27.06 31.67
CA GLU A 157 -15.48 26.83 32.70
C GLU A 157 -15.45 27.90 33.81
N ASN A 158 -16.62 28.26 34.32
CA ASN A 158 -16.75 29.32 35.33
C ASN A 158 -15.96 29.04 36.60
N PHE A 159 -15.79 27.78 37.00
CA PHE A 159 -15.01 27.40 38.16
C PHE A 159 -13.51 27.62 38.00
N MET A 160 -13.01 27.55 36.73
CA MET A 160 -11.60 27.73 36.39
C MET A 160 -11.18 29.19 36.34
N ARG A 161 -12.11 30.12 36.16
CA ARG A 161 -11.82 31.59 36.18
C ARG A 161 -11.22 32.07 37.49
N ARG A 162 -11.33 31.31 38.56
CA ARG A 162 -10.70 31.62 39.84
C ARG A 162 -9.20 31.33 39.89
N PHE A 163 -8.70 30.50 38.98
CA PHE A 163 -7.30 30.09 38.91
C PHE A 163 -6.54 30.90 37.87
N GLY A 164 -6.18 32.14 38.24
CA GLY A 164 -5.54 33.08 37.29
C GLY A 164 -4.15 32.66 36.76
N TRP A 165 -3.55 31.63 37.34
CA TRP A 165 -2.26 31.12 36.89
C TRP A 165 -2.39 30.10 35.72
N LEU A 166 -3.56 29.54 35.49
CA LEU A 166 -3.83 28.54 34.47
C LEU A 166 -4.56 29.20 33.26
N SER A 167 -3.81 29.53 32.24
CA SER A 167 -4.36 30.22 31.07
C SER A 167 -5.11 29.32 30.11
N ASN A 168 -4.71 28.06 30.02
CA ASN A 168 -5.33 27.07 29.15
C ASN A 168 -5.27 25.68 29.78
N LEU A 169 -6.40 24.99 29.82
CA LEU A 169 -6.48 23.58 30.18
C LEU A 169 -7.50 22.91 29.26
N THR A 170 -7.01 22.00 28.44
CA THR A 170 -7.86 21.27 27.52
C THR A 170 -7.64 19.76 27.69
N LEU A 171 -8.74 19.03 27.84
CA LEU A 171 -8.75 17.58 27.86
C LEU A 171 -9.25 17.07 26.52
N LYS A 172 -8.58 16.05 25.98
CA LYS A 172 -8.92 15.42 24.71
C LYS A 172 -8.96 13.91 24.87
N ALA A 173 -9.94 13.27 24.26
CA ALA A 173 -9.98 11.82 24.12
C ALA A 173 -10.51 11.46 22.73
N SER A 174 -9.92 10.46 22.11
CA SER A 174 -10.42 9.95 20.83
C SER A 174 -10.27 8.44 20.75
N TYR A 175 -11.21 7.83 20.06
CA TYR A 175 -11.21 6.41 19.72
C TYR A 175 -11.45 6.26 18.24
N GLY A 176 -10.71 5.36 17.59
CA GLY A 176 -10.86 5.13 16.16
C GLY A 176 -10.47 3.72 15.73
N THR A 177 -10.93 3.38 14.55
CA THR A 177 -10.54 2.16 13.84
C THR A 177 -9.86 2.53 12.54
N GLN A 178 -8.83 1.80 12.17
CA GLN A 178 -8.14 1.93 10.89
C GLN A 178 -8.10 0.59 10.18
N GLY A 179 -8.11 0.62 8.84
CA GLY A 179 -7.94 -0.56 8.03
C GLY A 179 -6.76 -0.41 7.08
N LYS A 180 -6.00 -1.49 6.92
CA LYS A 180 -4.93 -1.59 5.95
C LYS A 180 -5.24 -2.72 4.97
N ALA A 181 -5.15 -2.45 3.67
CA ALA A 181 -5.22 -3.49 2.65
C ALA A 181 -3.93 -4.32 2.69
N PRO A 182 -4.03 -5.65 2.76
CA PRO A 182 -2.86 -6.52 2.67
C PRO A 182 -2.23 -6.43 1.28
N ASP A 183 -0.91 -6.60 1.22
CA ASP A 183 -0.15 -6.59 -0.03
C ASP A 183 0.08 -8.01 -0.57
N ILE A 184 -1.00 -8.77 -0.65
CA ILE A 184 -1.04 -10.14 -1.18
C ILE A 184 -2.18 -10.27 -2.19
N SER A 185 -1.94 -11.12 -3.20
CA SER A 185 -2.99 -11.42 -4.17
C SER A 185 -4.00 -12.43 -3.59
N PRO A 186 -5.31 -12.18 -3.72
CA PRO A 186 -6.34 -13.14 -3.36
C PRO A 186 -6.47 -14.29 -4.35
N ASN A 187 -5.82 -14.22 -5.50
CA ASN A 187 -5.94 -15.16 -6.59
C ASN A 187 -4.90 -16.28 -6.50
N LEU A 188 -5.19 -17.39 -7.18
CA LEU A 188 -4.20 -18.42 -7.43
C LEU A 188 -3.06 -17.84 -8.25
N ILE A 189 -1.84 -18.00 -7.77
CA ILE A 189 -0.63 -17.69 -8.52
C ILE A 189 0.12 -18.99 -8.79
N ALA A 190 0.38 -19.26 -10.05
CA ALA A 190 1.18 -20.37 -10.48
C ALA A 190 2.35 -19.90 -11.34
N ASN A 191 3.50 -20.51 -11.15
CA ASN A 191 4.67 -20.30 -11.98
C ASN A 191 4.70 -21.37 -13.10
N PHE A 192 4.98 -20.93 -14.31
CA PHE A 192 5.27 -21.83 -15.41
C PHE A 192 6.71 -22.31 -15.30
N ASN A 193 6.90 -23.62 -15.23
CA ASN A 193 8.23 -24.22 -15.20
C ASN A 193 8.67 -24.51 -16.65
N ILE A 194 9.76 -23.90 -17.07
CA ILE A 194 10.32 -24.07 -18.42
C ILE A 194 10.92 -25.48 -18.56
N ALA A 195 11.55 -25.99 -17.48
CA ALA A 195 12.08 -27.34 -17.46
C ALA A 195 10.92 -28.34 -17.34
N PRO A 196 10.86 -29.35 -18.23
CA PRO A 196 9.85 -30.39 -18.14
C PRO A 196 10.07 -31.25 -16.88
N ASP A 197 9.01 -31.86 -16.40
CA ASP A 197 9.06 -32.86 -15.34
C ASP A 197 9.94 -34.06 -15.78
N ILE A 198 10.84 -34.50 -14.90
CA ILE A 198 11.83 -35.53 -15.20
C ILE A 198 11.17 -36.89 -15.52
N LEU A 199 9.99 -37.15 -14.95
CA LEU A 199 9.30 -38.41 -15.08
C LEU A 199 8.38 -38.47 -16.29
N THR A 200 7.65 -37.37 -16.54
CA THR A 200 6.63 -37.30 -17.60
C THR A 200 7.14 -36.68 -18.87
N GLY A 201 8.19 -35.85 -18.80
CA GLY A 201 8.69 -35.06 -19.92
C GLY A 201 7.77 -33.89 -20.30
N GLU A 202 6.71 -33.63 -19.54
CA GLU A 202 5.75 -32.58 -19.81
C GLU A 202 6.04 -31.30 -19.01
N GLN A 203 5.68 -30.16 -19.60
CA GLN A 203 5.75 -28.88 -18.90
C GLN A 203 4.62 -28.78 -17.89
N TYR A 204 4.90 -28.22 -16.73
CA TYR A 204 3.95 -28.12 -15.63
C TYR A 204 3.92 -26.73 -14.98
N LEU A 205 2.81 -26.46 -14.31
CA LEU A 205 2.63 -25.26 -13.49
C LEU A 205 2.86 -25.63 -12.02
N SER A 206 3.74 -24.91 -11.35
CA SER A 206 3.88 -25.01 -9.90
C SER A 206 3.07 -23.92 -9.21
N ILE A 207 2.25 -24.31 -8.23
CA ILE A 207 1.44 -23.39 -7.45
C ILE A 207 2.39 -22.61 -6.52
N LYS A 208 2.42 -21.28 -6.67
CA LYS A 208 3.14 -20.37 -5.79
C LYS A 208 2.29 -19.95 -4.60
N ASN A 209 1.06 -19.52 -4.86
CA ASN A 209 0.11 -19.11 -3.84
C ASN A 209 -1.26 -19.73 -4.09
N LEU A 210 -1.85 -20.26 -3.05
CA LEU A 210 -3.24 -20.72 -3.09
C LEU A 210 -4.21 -19.53 -3.07
N PRO A 211 -5.40 -19.66 -3.68
CA PRO A 211 -6.38 -18.59 -3.64
C PRO A 211 -6.90 -18.39 -2.22
N ASN A 212 -7.01 -17.13 -1.80
CA ASN A 212 -7.63 -16.74 -0.55
C ASN A 212 -8.86 -15.86 -0.82
N LYS A 213 -10.03 -16.49 -0.90
CA LYS A 213 -11.31 -15.80 -1.17
C LYS A 213 -11.76 -14.93 0.00
N ASP A 214 -11.28 -15.23 1.22
CA ASP A 214 -11.66 -14.58 2.47
C ASP A 214 -10.64 -13.54 2.92
N LEU A 215 -9.77 -13.09 2.01
CA LEU A 215 -8.82 -12.03 2.30
C LEU A 215 -9.57 -10.77 2.79
N LYS A 216 -9.18 -10.27 3.96
CA LYS A 216 -9.84 -9.16 4.67
C LYS A 216 -8.85 -8.04 4.94
N TRP A 217 -9.41 -6.87 5.20
CA TRP A 217 -8.65 -5.75 5.74
C TRP A 217 -8.10 -6.08 7.14
N GLU A 218 -6.85 -5.72 7.38
CA GLU A 218 -6.31 -5.67 8.72
C GLU A 218 -6.96 -4.51 9.47
N LYS A 219 -7.45 -4.77 10.67
CA LYS A 219 -8.13 -3.75 11.48
C LYS A 219 -7.32 -3.43 12.73
N THR A 220 -6.99 -2.15 12.89
CA THR A 220 -6.35 -1.62 14.08
C THR A 220 -7.33 -0.72 14.82
N ARG A 221 -7.37 -0.82 16.13
CA ARG A 221 -8.15 0.05 17.02
C ARG A 221 -7.17 0.89 17.82
N SER A 222 -7.44 2.18 17.91
CA SER A 222 -6.62 3.11 18.67
C SER A 222 -7.45 3.93 19.61
N PHE A 223 -6.90 4.15 20.81
CA PHE A 223 -7.42 5.08 21.79
C PHE A 223 -6.32 6.10 22.11
N ASN A 224 -6.66 7.37 22.09
CA ASN A 224 -5.74 8.44 22.42
C ASN A 224 -6.37 9.34 23.48
N GLY A 225 -5.61 9.70 24.49
CA GLY A 225 -5.95 10.69 25.50
C GLY A 225 -4.85 11.74 25.60
N GLY A 226 -5.23 12.99 25.83
CA GLY A 226 -4.26 14.10 25.91
C GLY A 226 -4.75 15.21 26.83
N ILE A 227 -3.81 15.87 27.47
CA ILE A 227 -3.99 17.06 28.31
C ILE A 227 -3.09 18.14 27.69
N GLU A 228 -3.63 19.31 27.47
CA GLU A 228 -2.89 20.52 27.05
C GLU A 228 -3.01 21.56 28.16
N LEU A 229 -1.87 22.12 28.53
CA LEU A 229 -1.71 23.16 29.54
C LEU A 229 -1.13 24.40 28.90
#